data_b226041535988896fe7d61a383556ad9
#
_entry.id   b226041535988896fe7d61a383556ad9
#
_cell.length_a   1.000
_cell.length_b   1.000
_cell.length_c   1.000
_cell.angle_alpha   90.00
_cell.angle_beta   90.00
_cell.angle_gamma   90.00
#
_symmetry.space_group_name_H-M   'P 1'
#
loop_
_entity.id
_entity.type
_entity.pdbx_description
1 polymer ?
#
loop_
_entity_poly.entity_id
_entity_poly.type
_entity_poly.pdbx_seq_one_letter_code
_entity_poly.pdbx_strand_id
1 'polypeptide(L)'
;SAAKINAEHIAKIVLLGDPAVIAAKCPGADLNGIKIVDIAKADTEAYATTLYELRKAKGMDMDTARKLVKDPLYFGVMMVKNGEADGMVAGSVNATGDVLRPALQIIKTAPGIKTVSSCFIMAMDKSSQYGENGILVFGDCAVNPDPNSEQLADIAVASASTAAAIGGISPRVALLSYSSKGSARGELVDKVTAALDIVKKNHPELQIDGELQADAALVPTVADLKAPGSTVAGKANVLIFPDLQAGNMGYKLVQRLAGVEAIGPFCQGFNKP
;
A
#
# COMPACT_ATOMS: atom_id res chain seq x y z
N SER A 1 12.36 12.53 10.44
CA SER A 1 11.95 11.13 10.64
C SER A 1 13.15 10.24 10.97
N ALA A 2 14.19 10.14 10.10
CA ALA A 2 15.33 9.21 10.29
C ALA A 2 16.01 9.32 11.66
N ALA A 3 16.35 10.56 12.10
CA ALA A 3 16.94 10.80 13.43
C ALA A 3 16.05 10.30 14.58
N LYS A 4 14.72 10.51 14.50
CA LYS A 4 13.77 10.02 15.51
C LYS A 4 13.71 8.49 15.54
N ILE A 5 13.61 7.83 14.39
CA ILE A 5 13.61 6.37 14.29
C ILE A 5 14.89 5.76 14.85
N ASN A 6 16.04 6.40 14.56
CA ASN A 6 17.35 5.97 15.07
C ASN A 6 17.45 6.16 16.59
N ALA A 7 17.03 7.31 17.12
CA ALA A 7 17.04 7.61 18.55
C ALA A 7 16.13 6.69 19.36
N GLU A 8 14.99 6.29 18.80
CA GLU A 8 14.03 5.37 19.41
C GLU A 8 14.37 3.89 19.15
N HIS A 9 15.48 3.61 18.45
CA HIS A 9 15.94 2.24 18.10
C HIS A 9 14.89 1.38 17.37
N ILE A 10 14.02 2.02 16.58
CA ILE A 10 12.96 1.33 15.83
C ILE A 10 13.54 0.53 14.67
N ALA A 11 14.51 1.14 13.92
CA ALA A 11 15.15 0.51 12.78
C ALA A 11 16.56 1.08 12.56
N LYS A 12 17.43 0.30 11.91
CA LYS A 12 18.71 0.78 11.38
C LYS A 12 18.47 1.50 10.05
N ILE A 13 18.72 2.79 10.02
CA ILE A 13 18.44 3.62 8.85
C ILE A 13 19.65 3.69 7.92
N VAL A 14 19.38 3.57 6.62
CA VAL A 14 20.31 3.92 5.55
C VAL A 14 19.70 5.06 4.74
N LEU A 15 20.37 6.20 4.67
CA LEU A 15 19.97 7.33 3.83
C LEU A 15 20.76 7.28 2.51
N LEU A 16 20.06 7.50 1.40
CA LEU A 16 20.66 7.57 0.07
C LEU A 16 20.79 9.03 -0.37
N GLY A 17 21.99 9.48 -0.68
CA GLY A 17 22.25 10.83 -1.17
C GLY A 17 23.61 11.40 -0.72
N ASP A 18 23.91 12.60 -1.19
CA ASP A 18 25.11 13.33 -0.80
C ASP A 18 25.05 13.73 0.69
N PRO A 19 26.03 13.32 1.52
CA PRO A 19 26.05 13.65 2.96
C PRO A 19 26.03 15.15 3.24
N ALA A 20 26.71 15.96 2.42
CA ALA A 20 26.75 17.41 2.59
C ALA A 20 25.39 18.05 2.32
N VAL A 21 24.70 17.58 1.28
CA VAL A 21 23.34 18.03 0.95
C VAL A 21 22.35 17.65 2.04
N ILE A 22 22.45 16.41 2.54
CA ILE A 22 21.57 15.93 3.64
C ILE A 22 21.79 16.78 4.90
N ALA A 23 23.03 17.00 5.30
CA ALA A 23 23.36 17.83 6.46
C ALA A 23 22.86 19.28 6.32
N ALA A 24 23.01 19.86 5.13
CA ALA A 24 22.54 21.23 4.86
C ALA A 24 21.01 21.35 4.89
N LYS A 25 20.27 20.32 4.43
CA LYS A 25 18.80 20.32 4.44
C LYS A 25 18.18 20.01 5.80
N CYS A 26 18.94 19.40 6.70
CA CYS A 26 18.47 19.02 8.03
C CYS A 26 19.36 19.58 9.14
N PRO A 27 19.53 20.92 9.23
CA PRO A 27 20.41 21.51 10.24
C PRO A 27 19.90 21.16 11.65
N GLY A 28 20.81 20.66 12.50
CA GLY A 28 20.49 20.26 13.87
C GLY A 28 19.87 18.87 14.03
N ALA A 29 19.69 18.09 12.95
CA ALA A 29 19.29 16.69 13.08
C ALA A 29 20.50 15.85 13.54
N ASP A 30 20.30 15.04 14.58
CA ASP A 30 21.31 14.05 14.97
C ASP A 30 21.25 12.86 14.00
N LEU A 31 22.31 12.74 13.20
CA LEU A 31 22.48 11.66 12.23
C LEU A 31 23.54 10.65 12.68
N ASN A 32 24.02 10.73 13.93
CA ASN A 32 24.98 9.76 14.46
C ASN A 32 24.40 8.34 14.44
N GLY A 33 25.20 7.39 13.94
CA GLY A 33 24.78 5.99 13.79
C GLY A 33 23.91 5.70 12.56
N ILE A 34 23.53 6.73 11.78
CA ILE A 34 22.80 6.55 10.50
C ILE A 34 23.82 6.39 9.38
N LYS A 35 23.73 5.29 8.64
CA LYS A 35 24.54 5.08 7.44
C LYS A 35 24.05 5.99 6.32
N ILE A 36 24.96 6.77 5.71
CA ILE A 36 24.64 7.57 4.52
C ILE A 36 25.44 7.00 3.35
N VAL A 37 24.77 6.70 2.24
CA VAL A 37 25.39 6.19 1.02
C VAL A 37 25.29 7.25 -0.06
N ASP A 38 26.45 7.78 -0.46
CA ASP A 38 26.58 8.67 -1.61
C ASP A 38 26.59 7.83 -2.90
N ILE A 39 25.45 7.78 -3.58
CA ILE A 39 25.29 6.97 -4.79
C ILE A 39 26.25 7.38 -5.90
N ALA A 40 26.65 8.67 -5.96
CA ALA A 40 27.58 9.16 -6.97
C ALA A 40 28.99 8.57 -6.80
N LYS A 41 29.35 8.15 -5.58
CA LYS A 41 30.64 7.56 -5.23
C LYS A 41 30.58 6.04 -5.02
N ALA A 42 29.38 5.46 -5.00
CA ALA A 42 29.19 4.04 -4.77
C ALA A 42 29.64 3.23 -6.01
N ASP A 43 30.27 2.08 -5.78
CA ASP A 43 30.43 1.08 -6.84
C ASP A 43 29.09 0.42 -7.13
N THR A 44 28.57 0.64 -8.33
CA THR A 44 27.24 0.16 -8.74
C THR A 44 27.32 -0.95 -9.79
N GLU A 45 28.51 -1.46 -10.14
CA GLU A 45 28.66 -2.41 -11.24
C GLU A 45 27.96 -3.75 -10.96
N ALA A 46 28.02 -4.23 -9.69
CA ALA A 46 27.31 -5.44 -9.29
C ALA A 46 25.77 -5.27 -9.40
N TYR A 47 25.26 -4.08 -9.04
CA TYR A 47 23.82 -3.76 -9.20
C TYR A 47 23.43 -3.67 -10.68
N ALA A 48 24.26 -3.02 -11.50
CA ALA A 48 24.02 -2.93 -12.93
C ALA A 48 23.98 -4.31 -13.60
N THR A 49 24.92 -5.18 -13.25
CA THR A 49 24.98 -6.56 -13.73
C THR A 49 23.71 -7.33 -13.32
N THR A 50 23.30 -7.25 -12.06
CA THR A 50 22.11 -7.91 -11.57
C THR A 50 20.84 -7.40 -12.29
N LEU A 51 20.71 -6.08 -12.44
CA LEU A 51 19.57 -5.47 -13.14
C LEU A 51 19.52 -5.88 -14.60
N TYR A 52 20.66 -5.87 -15.29
CA TYR A 52 20.78 -6.33 -16.67
C TYR A 52 20.32 -7.81 -16.80
N GLU A 53 20.84 -8.73 -15.97
CA GLU A 53 20.46 -10.14 -15.99
C GLU A 53 18.95 -10.33 -15.77
N LEU A 54 18.34 -9.58 -14.88
CA LEU A 54 16.91 -9.62 -14.63
C LEU A 54 16.07 -9.11 -15.80
N ARG A 55 16.62 -8.22 -16.65
CA ARG A 55 15.85 -7.47 -17.64
C ARG A 55 16.32 -7.62 -19.09
N LYS A 56 17.44 -8.28 -19.37
CA LYS A 56 17.96 -8.46 -20.74
C LYS A 56 16.95 -9.10 -21.68
N ALA A 57 16.17 -10.06 -21.21
CA ALA A 57 15.09 -10.67 -22.00
C ALA A 57 13.92 -9.71 -22.33
N LYS A 58 13.89 -8.54 -21.68
CA LYS A 58 12.94 -7.44 -21.93
C LYS A 58 13.58 -6.27 -22.68
N GLY A 59 14.77 -6.50 -23.29
CA GLY A 59 15.46 -5.51 -24.13
C GLY A 59 16.32 -4.48 -23.40
N MET A 60 16.63 -4.71 -22.10
CA MET A 60 17.57 -3.82 -21.39
C MET A 60 19.00 -4.16 -21.82
N ASP A 61 19.78 -3.12 -22.16
CA ASP A 61 21.22 -3.22 -22.33
C ASP A 61 21.99 -2.84 -21.04
N MET A 62 23.30 -3.14 -21.04
CA MET A 62 24.15 -2.90 -19.87
C MET A 62 24.31 -1.41 -19.55
N ASP A 63 24.38 -0.56 -20.58
CA ASP A 63 24.56 0.89 -20.37
C ASP A 63 23.33 1.53 -19.74
N THR A 64 22.15 1.08 -20.15
CA THR A 64 20.88 1.44 -19.52
C THR A 64 20.83 0.96 -18.07
N ALA A 65 21.28 -0.27 -17.79
CA ALA A 65 21.33 -0.80 -16.42
C ALA A 65 22.28 0.03 -15.54
N ARG A 66 23.49 0.36 -16.03
CA ARG A 66 24.45 1.22 -15.32
C ARG A 66 23.93 2.62 -15.03
N LYS A 67 23.12 3.17 -15.94
CA LYS A 67 22.47 4.47 -15.75
C LYS A 67 21.37 4.39 -14.68
N LEU A 68 20.53 3.39 -14.75
CA LEU A 68 19.36 3.24 -13.86
C LEU A 68 19.77 2.98 -12.40
N VAL A 69 20.80 2.17 -12.15
CA VAL A 69 21.21 1.88 -10.76
C VAL A 69 21.84 3.08 -10.03
N LYS A 70 22.10 4.18 -10.73
CA LYS A 70 22.50 5.47 -10.15
C LYS A 70 21.32 6.33 -9.71
N ASP A 71 20.09 5.95 -10.09
CA ASP A 71 18.86 6.56 -9.59
C ASP A 71 18.60 6.05 -8.16
N PRO A 72 18.27 6.93 -7.19
CA PRO A 72 18.05 6.54 -5.80
C PRO A 72 16.97 5.47 -5.59
N LEU A 73 15.90 5.48 -6.41
CA LEU A 73 14.83 4.49 -6.32
C LEU A 73 15.31 3.10 -6.78
N TYR A 74 16.03 3.04 -7.89
CA TYR A 74 16.64 1.79 -8.36
C TYR A 74 17.71 1.30 -7.40
N PHE A 75 18.56 2.19 -6.89
CA PHE A 75 19.61 1.83 -5.93
C PHE A 75 19.02 1.24 -4.65
N GLY A 76 18.01 1.90 -4.06
CA GLY A 76 17.35 1.41 -2.84
C GLY A 76 16.67 0.05 -3.05
N VAL A 77 15.97 -0.12 -4.17
CA VAL A 77 15.36 -1.40 -4.52
C VAL A 77 16.40 -2.50 -4.73
N MET A 78 17.60 -2.18 -5.29
CA MET A 78 18.70 -3.15 -5.41
C MET A 78 19.28 -3.54 -4.05
N MET A 79 19.38 -2.61 -3.08
CA MET A 79 19.76 -2.94 -1.69
C MET A 79 18.80 -3.96 -1.08
N VAL A 80 17.49 -3.75 -1.24
CA VAL A 80 16.46 -4.69 -0.76
C VAL A 80 16.58 -6.03 -1.48
N LYS A 81 16.77 -6.02 -2.80
CA LYS A 81 16.94 -7.24 -3.61
C LYS A 81 18.11 -8.10 -3.12
N ASN A 82 19.23 -7.48 -2.82
CA ASN A 82 20.46 -8.15 -2.39
C ASN A 82 20.49 -8.48 -0.89
N GLY A 83 19.48 -8.09 -0.11
CA GLY A 83 19.43 -8.32 1.34
C GLY A 83 20.33 -7.38 2.16
N GLU A 84 20.71 -6.23 1.59
CA GLU A 84 21.46 -5.18 2.26
C GLU A 84 20.54 -4.24 3.06
N ALA A 85 19.23 -4.31 2.75
CA ALA A 85 18.16 -3.66 3.49
C ALA A 85 16.93 -4.59 3.51
N ASP A 86 16.14 -4.50 4.57
CA ASP A 86 14.92 -5.30 4.75
C ASP A 86 13.73 -4.71 4.01
N GLY A 87 13.72 -3.39 3.80
CA GLY A 87 12.66 -2.67 3.09
C GLY A 87 13.08 -1.26 2.68
N MET A 88 12.23 -0.58 1.93
CA MET A 88 12.47 0.76 1.43
C MET A 88 11.28 1.70 1.66
N VAL A 89 11.54 2.91 2.11
CA VAL A 89 10.57 4.01 2.19
C VAL A 89 10.98 5.10 1.22
N ALA A 90 10.11 5.40 0.25
CA ALA A 90 10.36 6.42 -0.77
C ALA A 90 9.05 7.09 -1.22
N GLY A 91 9.13 8.11 -2.09
CA GLY A 91 7.97 8.69 -2.77
C GLY A 91 7.54 10.07 -2.29
N SER A 92 8.22 10.69 -1.32
CA SER A 92 7.87 12.03 -0.85
C SER A 92 7.96 13.13 -1.93
N VAL A 93 8.80 12.91 -2.95
CA VAL A 93 9.05 13.85 -4.05
C VAL A 93 8.92 13.20 -5.43
N ASN A 94 8.50 11.92 -5.49
CA ASN A 94 8.38 11.15 -6.72
C ASN A 94 6.92 10.79 -6.99
N ALA A 95 6.55 10.64 -8.25
CA ALA A 95 5.26 10.07 -8.60
C ALA A 95 5.21 8.57 -8.19
N THR A 96 4.03 8.09 -7.80
CA THR A 96 3.84 6.69 -7.37
C THR A 96 4.36 5.69 -8.41
N GLY A 97 4.10 5.92 -9.69
CA GLY A 97 4.58 5.06 -10.77
C GLY A 97 6.11 4.96 -10.87
N ASP A 98 6.84 6.03 -10.52
CA ASP A 98 8.30 6.03 -10.55
C ASP A 98 8.89 5.20 -9.40
N VAL A 99 8.26 5.22 -8.23
CA VAL A 99 8.64 4.38 -7.09
C VAL A 99 8.33 2.90 -7.36
N LEU A 100 7.16 2.61 -7.92
CA LEU A 100 6.72 1.23 -8.15
C LEU A 100 7.45 0.55 -9.31
N ARG A 101 7.88 1.29 -10.32
CA ARG A 101 8.55 0.73 -11.51
C ARG A 101 9.78 -0.10 -11.17
N PRO A 102 10.79 0.38 -10.42
CA PRO A 102 11.94 -0.43 -10.02
C PRO A 102 11.54 -1.63 -9.15
N ALA A 103 10.58 -1.47 -8.23
CA ALA A 103 10.09 -2.57 -7.40
C ALA A 103 9.46 -3.69 -8.25
N LEU A 104 8.58 -3.35 -9.20
CA LEU A 104 7.98 -4.31 -10.13
C LEU A 104 9.02 -4.99 -11.03
N GLN A 105 10.05 -4.26 -11.44
CA GLN A 105 11.09 -4.79 -12.33
C GLN A 105 12.06 -5.74 -11.62
N ILE A 106 12.38 -5.49 -10.35
CA ILE A 106 13.47 -6.12 -9.61
C ILE A 106 12.95 -7.08 -8.52
N ILE A 107 12.07 -6.60 -7.64
CA ILE A 107 11.50 -7.41 -6.54
C ILE A 107 10.43 -8.36 -7.05
N LYS A 108 9.58 -7.86 -7.95
CA LYS A 108 8.41 -8.56 -8.52
C LYS A 108 7.35 -8.87 -7.45
N THR A 109 6.26 -9.49 -7.88
CA THR A 109 5.20 -9.94 -6.97
C THR A 109 5.63 -11.17 -6.17
N ALA A 110 5.05 -11.34 -4.99
CA ALA A 110 5.18 -12.56 -4.21
C ALA A 110 4.59 -13.77 -4.97
N PRO A 111 5.07 -15.00 -4.71
CA PRO A 111 4.53 -16.19 -5.34
C PRO A 111 3.01 -16.29 -5.14
N GLY A 112 2.28 -16.53 -6.23
CA GLY A 112 0.82 -16.63 -6.22
C GLY A 112 0.08 -15.29 -6.27
N ILE A 113 0.74 -14.16 -6.07
CA ILE A 113 0.14 -12.82 -6.13
C ILE A 113 0.21 -12.29 -7.57
N LYS A 114 -0.94 -11.88 -8.10
CA LYS A 114 -1.06 -11.31 -9.44
C LYS A 114 -1.11 -9.79 -9.43
N THR A 115 -1.72 -9.20 -8.41
CA THR A 115 -1.99 -7.76 -8.33
C THR A 115 -1.18 -7.12 -7.20
N VAL A 116 -0.33 -6.15 -7.57
CA VAL A 116 0.25 -5.22 -6.59
C VAL A 116 -0.75 -4.13 -6.32
N SER A 117 -0.94 -3.80 -5.05
CA SER A 117 -1.87 -2.76 -4.60
C SER A 117 -1.29 -1.93 -3.47
N SER A 118 -2.10 -1.05 -2.92
CA SER A 118 -1.72 -0.27 -1.75
C SER A 118 -2.85 -0.19 -0.73
N CYS A 119 -2.50 0.11 0.52
CA CYS A 119 -3.48 0.55 1.49
C CYS A 119 -2.95 1.69 2.36
N PHE A 120 -3.87 2.41 2.97
CA PHE A 120 -3.59 3.34 4.06
C PHE A 120 -4.20 2.80 5.35
N ILE A 121 -3.44 2.90 6.44
CA ILE A 121 -3.98 2.76 7.79
C ILE A 121 -4.43 4.14 8.24
N MET A 122 -5.73 4.27 8.47
CA MET A 122 -6.36 5.50 8.96
C MET A 122 -6.46 5.38 10.47
N ALA A 123 -5.60 6.13 11.19
CA ALA A 123 -5.53 6.09 12.64
C ALA A 123 -6.31 7.25 13.26
N MET A 124 -7.36 6.91 13.98
CA MET A 124 -8.23 7.80 14.74
C MET A 124 -7.95 7.67 16.24
N ASP A 125 -8.64 8.44 17.05
CA ASP A 125 -8.67 8.22 18.49
C ASP A 125 -9.21 6.81 18.81
N LYS A 126 -8.63 6.15 19.81
CA LYS A 126 -9.04 4.80 20.22
C LYS A 126 -10.49 4.70 20.67
N SER A 127 -11.09 5.81 21.10
CA SER A 127 -12.52 5.91 21.46
C SER A 127 -13.45 6.07 20.27
N SER A 128 -12.91 6.15 19.03
CA SER A 128 -13.72 6.24 17.83
C SER A 128 -14.71 5.07 17.74
N GLN A 129 -15.95 5.39 17.39
CA GLN A 129 -16.97 4.38 17.13
C GLN A 129 -16.72 3.61 15.82
N TYR A 130 -15.80 4.08 14.98
CA TYR A 130 -15.45 3.48 13.70
C TYR A 130 -14.14 2.70 13.79
N GLY A 131 -14.06 1.63 13.01
CA GLY A 131 -12.89 0.77 12.98
C GLY A 131 -12.79 -0.17 14.18
N GLU A 132 -11.57 -0.59 14.47
CA GLU A 132 -11.23 -1.39 15.64
C GLU A 132 -10.07 -0.71 16.36
N ASN A 133 -10.28 -0.31 17.61
CA ASN A 133 -9.33 0.52 18.38
C ASN A 133 -8.94 1.83 17.65
N GLY A 134 -9.85 2.43 16.89
CA GLY A 134 -9.61 3.63 16.09
C GLY A 134 -8.86 3.38 14.78
N ILE A 135 -8.69 2.12 14.36
CA ILE A 135 -8.00 1.76 13.12
C ILE A 135 -9.00 1.34 12.04
N LEU A 136 -8.89 2.00 10.89
CA LEU A 136 -9.50 1.60 9.63
C LEU A 136 -8.40 1.37 8.57
N VAL A 137 -8.63 0.47 7.63
CA VAL A 137 -7.75 0.27 6.47
C VAL A 137 -8.51 0.59 5.17
N PHE A 138 -7.92 1.43 4.34
CA PHE A 138 -8.46 1.87 3.05
C PHE A 138 -7.60 1.32 1.91
N GLY A 139 -8.14 0.51 1.03
CA GLY A 139 -7.47 -0.09 -0.14
C GLY A 139 -8.37 -0.07 -1.40
N ASP A 140 -7.86 0.03 -2.60
CA ASP A 140 -6.58 0.60 -3.03
C ASP A 140 -6.71 2.13 -3.18
N CYS A 141 -5.69 2.84 -2.76
CA CYS A 141 -5.75 4.31 -2.77
C CYS A 141 -4.61 4.96 -3.57
N ALA A 142 -3.66 4.18 -4.15
CA ALA A 142 -2.50 4.77 -4.80
C ALA A 142 -1.94 4.03 -6.02
N VAL A 143 -2.40 2.82 -6.38
CA VAL A 143 -1.74 1.98 -7.38
C VAL A 143 -2.61 1.66 -8.60
N ASN A 144 -3.81 1.08 -8.41
CA ASN A 144 -4.62 0.56 -9.52
C ASN A 144 -5.71 1.55 -9.92
N PRO A 145 -5.61 2.19 -11.13
CA PRO A 145 -6.57 3.20 -11.54
C PRO A 145 -8.01 2.68 -11.66
N ASP A 146 -8.18 1.53 -12.31
CA ASP A 146 -9.48 0.88 -12.50
C ASP A 146 -9.28 -0.65 -12.46
N PRO A 147 -9.29 -1.25 -11.27
CA PRO A 147 -9.13 -2.69 -11.12
C PRO A 147 -10.36 -3.42 -11.65
N ASN A 148 -10.14 -4.52 -12.37
CA ASN A 148 -11.22 -5.45 -12.70
C ASN A 148 -11.63 -6.29 -11.46
N SER A 149 -12.63 -7.15 -11.60
CA SER A 149 -13.15 -7.94 -10.47
C SER A 149 -12.11 -8.86 -9.83
N GLU A 150 -11.22 -9.48 -10.61
CA GLU A 150 -10.15 -10.34 -10.09
C GLU A 150 -9.11 -9.51 -9.32
N GLN A 151 -8.71 -8.36 -9.87
CA GLN A 151 -7.79 -7.44 -9.21
C GLN A 151 -8.40 -6.85 -7.93
N LEU A 152 -9.68 -6.51 -7.95
CA LEU A 152 -10.38 -5.99 -6.77
C LEU A 152 -10.48 -7.05 -5.66
N ALA A 153 -10.66 -8.31 -6.02
CA ALA A 153 -10.60 -9.45 -5.09
C ALA A 153 -9.21 -9.60 -4.47
N ASP A 154 -8.14 -9.54 -5.28
CA ASP A 154 -6.76 -9.58 -4.79
C ASP A 154 -6.46 -8.41 -3.83
N ILE A 155 -6.93 -7.19 -4.16
CA ILE A 155 -6.79 -6.00 -3.30
C ILE A 155 -7.48 -6.21 -1.95
N ALA A 156 -8.68 -6.80 -1.94
CA ALA A 156 -9.42 -7.07 -0.71
C ALA A 156 -8.67 -8.03 0.22
N VAL A 157 -8.16 -9.13 -0.33
CA VAL A 157 -7.39 -10.15 0.42
C VAL A 157 -6.07 -9.56 0.94
N ALA A 158 -5.35 -8.83 0.10
CA ALA A 158 -4.09 -8.18 0.49
C ALA A 158 -4.31 -7.14 1.59
N SER A 159 -5.37 -6.32 1.48
CA SER A 159 -5.69 -5.30 2.48
C SER A 159 -6.15 -5.91 3.82
N ALA A 160 -6.88 -7.03 3.79
CA ALA A 160 -7.21 -7.80 4.99
C ALA A 160 -5.94 -8.33 5.69
N SER A 161 -5.00 -8.89 4.92
CA SER A 161 -3.72 -9.37 5.45
C SER A 161 -2.91 -8.24 6.09
N THR A 162 -2.85 -7.08 5.47
CA THR A 162 -2.16 -5.90 6.00
C THR A 162 -2.86 -5.37 7.27
N ALA A 163 -4.18 -5.35 7.29
CA ALA A 163 -4.97 -4.96 8.46
C ALA A 163 -4.65 -5.84 9.68
N ALA A 164 -4.54 -7.15 9.47
CA ALA A 164 -4.16 -8.08 10.54
C ALA A 164 -2.70 -7.92 10.95
N ALA A 165 -1.76 -7.90 9.99
CA ALA A 165 -0.32 -7.95 10.27
C ALA A 165 0.25 -6.63 10.79
N ILE A 166 -0.19 -5.49 10.23
CA ILE A 166 0.33 -4.15 10.56
C ILE A 166 -0.68 -3.36 11.39
N GLY A 167 -1.96 -3.42 11.04
CA GLY A 167 -3.02 -2.74 11.78
C GLY A 167 -3.32 -3.39 13.13
N GLY A 168 -3.00 -4.67 13.32
CA GLY A 168 -3.25 -5.41 14.54
C GLY A 168 -4.73 -5.60 14.85
N ILE A 169 -5.59 -5.60 13.82
CA ILE A 169 -7.05 -5.71 13.92
C ILE A 169 -7.58 -6.98 13.27
N SER A 170 -8.77 -7.41 13.68
CA SER A 170 -9.49 -8.52 13.04
C SER A 170 -10.24 -8.03 11.80
N PRO A 171 -9.82 -8.39 10.57
CA PRO A 171 -10.37 -7.79 9.36
C PRO A 171 -11.87 -8.08 9.17
N ARG A 172 -12.66 -7.05 8.96
CA ARG A 172 -14.05 -7.08 8.48
C ARG A 172 -14.12 -6.22 7.23
N VAL A 173 -14.08 -6.88 6.08
CA VAL A 173 -13.85 -6.25 4.78
C VAL A 173 -15.17 -5.87 4.12
N ALA A 174 -15.33 -4.60 3.76
CA ALA A 174 -16.44 -4.12 2.95
C ALA A 174 -15.97 -3.74 1.54
N LEU A 175 -16.52 -4.37 0.51
CA LEU A 175 -16.37 -3.92 -0.87
C LEU A 175 -17.35 -2.78 -1.13
N LEU A 176 -16.79 -1.58 -1.35
CA LEU A 176 -17.57 -0.35 -1.47
C LEU A 176 -18.15 -0.14 -2.87
N SER A 177 -19.34 0.42 -2.90
CA SER A 177 -20.07 0.83 -4.10
C SER A 177 -21.02 1.98 -3.76
N TYR A 178 -21.60 2.60 -4.78
CA TYR A 178 -22.76 3.47 -4.61
C TYR A 178 -24.07 2.68 -4.39
N SER A 179 -24.03 1.35 -4.51
CA SER A 179 -25.13 0.41 -4.25
C SER A 179 -24.92 -0.34 -2.94
N SER A 180 -26.00 -0.76 -2.30
CA SER A 180 -26.02 -1.73 -1.19
C SER A 180 -27.01 -2.83 -1.48
N LYS A 181 -26.52 -4.08 -1.56
CA LYS A 181 -27.34 -5.30 -1.70
C LYS A 181 -28.40 -5.20 -2.81
N GLY A 182 -27.97 -4.75 -4.00
CA GLY A 182 -28.83 -4.68 -5.19
C GLY A 182 -29.71 -3.43 -5.27
N SER A 183 -29.44 -2.39 -4.46
CA SER A 183 -30.18 -1.13 -4.53
C SER A 183 -29.98 -0.37 -5.85
N ALA A 184 -28.90 -0.65 -6.57
CA ALA A 184 -28.65 -0.19 -7.93
C ALA A 184 -28.11 -1.35 -8.80
N ARG A 185 -28.07 -1.13 -10.11
CA ARG A 185 -27.56 -2.09 -11.11
C ARG A 185 -26.65 -1.40 -12.11
N GLY A 186 -25.76 -2.15 -12.74
CA GLY A 186 -24.87 -1.68 -13.79
C GLY A 186 -23.46 -2.21 -13.64
N GLU A 187 -22.64 -2.03 -14.67
CA GLU A 187 -21.30 -2.62 -14.78
C GLU A 187 -20.39 -2.33 -13.57
N LEU A 188 -20.49 -1.13 -12.98
CA LEU A 188 -19.70 -0.77 -11.80
C LEU A 188 -20.13 -1.57 -10.56
N VAL A 189 -21.42 -1.89 -10.41
CA VAL A 189 -21.94 -2.73 -9.33
C VAL A 189 -21.58 -4.19 -9.59
N ASP A 190 -21.75 -4.65 -10.84
CA ASP A 190 -21.46 -6.02 -11.25
C ASP A 190 -19.97 -6.37 -11.04
N LYS A 191 -19.07 -5.41 -11.28
CA LYS A 191 -17.64 -5.54 -10.97
C LYS A 191 -17.39 -5.87 -9.49
N VAL A 192 -18.04 -5.14 -8.60
CA VAL A 192 -17.84 -5.28 -7.15
C VAL A 192 -18.47 -6.58 -6.63
N THR A 193 -19.66 -6.94 -7.11
CA THR A 193 -20.33 -8.20 -6.73
C THR A 193 -19.54 -9.41 -7.24
N ALA A 194 -19.03 -9.38 -8.46
CA ALA A 194 -18.17 -10.43 -8.99
C ALA A 194 -16.87 -10.59 -8.18
N ALA A 195 -16.27 -9.47 -7.71
CA ALA A 195 -15.11 -9.52 -6.82
C ALA A 195 -15.44 -10.20 -5.48
N LEU A 196 -16.61 -9.90 -4.90
CA LEU A 196 -17.08 -10.55 -3.69
C LEU A 196 -17.19 -12.07 -3.87
N ASP A 197 -17.80 -12.51 -4.97
CA ASP A 197 -17.98 -13.95 -5.27
C ASP A 197 -16.64 -14.67 -5.41
N ILE A 198 -15.65 -14.02 -6.06
CA ILE A 198 -14.29 -14.54 -6.19
C ILE A 198 -13.66 -14.73 -4.80
N VAL A 199 -13.74 -13.72 -3.91
CA VAL A 199 -13.16 -13.82 -2.58
C VAL A 199 -13.87 -14.87 -1.75
N LYS A 200 -15.20 -14.89 -1.71
CA LYS A 200 -15.97 -15.88 -0.94
C LYS A 200 -15.69 -17.32 -1.38
N LYS A 201 -15.43 -17.53 -2.67
CA LYS A 201 -15.09 -18.84 -3.22
C LYS A 201 -13.67 -19.29 -2.82
N ASN A 202 -12.70 -18.38 -2.88
CA ASN A 202 -11.29 -18.71 -2.73
C ASN A 202 -10.79 -18.54 -1.28
N HIS A 203 -11.46 -17.69 -0.49
CA HIS A 203 -11.12 -17.32 0.89
C HIS A 203 -12.39 -17.34 1.77
N PRO A 204 -13.04 -18.50 1.95
CA PRO A 204 -14.29 -18.60 2.71
C PRO A 204 -14.14 -18.24 4.20
N GLU A 205 -12.90 -18.24 4.72
CA GLU A 205 -12.56 -17.84 6.08
C GLU A 205 -12.59 -16.32 6.29
N LEU A 206 -12.50 -15.52 5.22
CA LEU A 206 -12.42 -14.07 5.32
C LEU A 206 -13.80 -13.46 5.61
N GLN A 207 -13.90 -12.67 6.67
CA GLN A 207 -15.10 -11.88 6.92
C GLN A 207 -15.18 -10.74 5.91
N ILE A 208 -15.92 -10.96 4.84
CA ILE A 208 -16.09 -10.01 3.73
C ILE A 208 -17.54 -9.92 3.31
N ASP A 209 -18.01 -8.71 2.99
CA ASP A 209 -19.32 -8.47 2.39
C ASP A 209 -19.29 -7.29 1.41
N GLY A 210 -20.31 -7.22 0.57
CA GLY A 210 -20.50 -6.21 -0.48
C GLY A 210 -21.71 -6.61 -1.37
N GLU A 211 -22.03 -5.82 -2.34
CA GLU A 211 -21.56 -4.43 -2.41
C GLU A 211 -22.27 -3.60 -1.33
N LEU A 212 -21.54 -2.64 -0.75
CA LEU A 212 -22.04 -1.79 0.31
C LEU A 212 -21.70 -0.31 0.03
N GLN A 213 -22.66 0.57 0.29
CA GLN A 213 -22.38 2.00 0.42
C GLN A 213 -21.55 2.24 1.70
N ALA A 214 -20.76 3.32 1.73
CA ALA A 214 -19.87 3.61 2.84
C ALA A 214 -20.62 3.78 4.19
N ASP A 215 -21.80 4.39 4.16
CA ASP A 215 -22.67 4.52 5.33
C ASP A 215 -23.17 3.17 5.83
N ALA A 216 -23.60 2.29 4.92
CA ALA A 216 -24.02 0.93 5.27
C ALA A 216 -22.86 0.06 5.79
N ALA A 217 -21.64 0.27 5.28
CA ALA A 217 -20.46 -0.44 5.77
C ALA A 217 -20.05 -0.03 7.20
N LEU A 218 -20.28 1.25 7.56
CA LEU A 218 -19.72 1.83 8.80
C LEU A 218 -20.75 2.06 9.92
N VAL A 219 -22.02 2.32 9.58
CA VAL A 219 -23.02 2.77 10.56
C VAL A 219 -24.04 1.64 10.83
N PRO A 220 -24.12 1.12 12.08
CA PRO A 220 -24.98 -0.03 12.41
C PRO A 220 -26.45 0.18 12.03
N THR A 221 -27.03 1.33 12.35
CA THR A 221 -28.46 1.61 12.05
C THR A 221 -28.76 1.66 10.54
N VAL A 222 -27.77 2.06 9.73
CA VAL A 222 -27.88 2.04 8.27
C VAL A 222 -27.72 0.63 7.74
N ALA A 223 -26.82 -0.15 8.33
CA ALA A 223 -26.59 -1.55 7.99
C ALA A 223 -27.85 -2.40 8.24
N ASP A 224 -28.52 -2.23 9.37
CA ASP A 224 -29.75 -2.93 9.72
C ASP A 224 -30.85 -2.73 8.67
N LEU A 225 -30.89 -1.51 8.08
CA LEU A 225 -31.87 -1.16 7.07
C LEU A 225 -31.47 -1.63 5.65
N LYS A 226 -30.20 -1.42 5.26
CA LYS A 226 -29.74 -1.61 3.87
C LYS A 226 -29.10 -2.98 3.61
N ALA A 227 -28.59 -3.65 4.64
CA ALA A 227 -27.87 -4.92 4.54
C ALA A 227 -28.21 -5.86 5.71
N PRO A 228 -29.52 -6.14 5.95
CA PRO A 228 -29.94 -6.98 7.07
C PRO A 228 -29.28 -8.37 7.01
N GLY A 229 -28.78 -8.84 8.15
CA GLY A 229 -28.12 -10.14 8.25
C GLY A 229 -26.64 -10.15 7.83
N SER A 230 -26.07 -9.04 7.37
CA SER A 230 -24.65 -8.95 7.09
C SER A 230 -23.82 -9.08 8.38
N THR A 231 -22.75 -9.86 8.34
CA THR A 231 -21.81 -9.99 9.46
C THR A 231 -20.71 -8.91 9.43
N VAL A 232 -20.68 -8.07 8.40
CA VAL A 232 -19.66 -7.03 8.16
C VAL A 232 -20.27 -5.64 8.16
N ALA A 233 -21.42 -5.44 7.54
CA ALA A 233 -22.06 -4.12 7.47
C ALA A 233 -22.27 -3.52 8.87
N GLY A 234 -22.10 -2.21 8.97
CA GLY A 234 -22.19 -1.46 10.21
C GLY A 234 -20.97 -1.55 11.15
N LYS A 235 -20.03 -2.42 10.84
CA LYS A 235 -18.82 -2.63 11.67
C LYS A 235 -17.58 -2.98 10.85
N ALA A 236 -17.57 -2.62 9.56
CA ALA A 236 -16.42 -2.79 8.71
C ALA A 236 -15.22 -1.99 9.22
N ASN A 237 -14.03 -2.58 9.14
CA ASN A 237 -12.77 -1.93 9.48
C ASN A 237 -11.74 -1.97 8.35
N VAL A 238 -12.04 -2.66 7.24
CA VAL A 238 -11.29 -2.65 5.99
C VAL A 238 -12.25 -2.24 4.87
N LEU A 239 -11.98 -1.10 4.23
CA LEU A 239 -12.82 -0.53 3.18
C LEU A 239 -12.09 -0.62 1.84
N ILE A 240 -12.66 -1.37 0.90
CA ILE A 240 -12.11 -1.56 -0.44
C ILE A 240 -12.87 -0.69 -1.43
N PHE A 241 -12.17 0.25 -2.01
CA PHE A 241 -12.73 1.19 -2.97
C PHE A 241 -12.78 0.58 -4.38
N PRO A 242 -13.81 0.86 -5.17
CA PRO A 242 -14.01 0.23 -6.48
C PRO A 242 -12.99 0.69 -7.53
N ASP A 243 -12.37 1.84 -7.34
CA ASP A 243 -11.37 2.42 -8.21
C ASP A 243 -10.47 3.41 -7.45
N LEU A 244 -9.37 3.82 -8.11
CA LEU A 244 -8.38 4.73 -7.52
C LEU A 244 -8.95 6.12 -7.24
N GLN A 245 -9.87 6.61 -8.05
CA GLN A 245 -10.43 7.95 -7.85
C GLN A 245 -11.21 7.99 -6.53
N ALA A 246 -12.07 7.01 -6.31
CA ALA A 246 -12.83 6.88 -5.07
C ALA A 246 -11.91 6.71 -3.86
N GLY A 247 -10.93 5.81 -3.93
CA GLY A 247 -9.98 5.56 -2.83
C GLY A 247 -9.09 6.75 -2.52
N ASN A 248 -8.49 7.36 -3.55
CA ASN A 248 -7.57 8.49 -3.38
C ASN A 248 -8.28 9.76 -2.86
N MET A 249 -9.47 10.06 -3.38
CA MET A 249 -10.28 11.17 -2.85
C MET A 249 -10.79 10.85 -1.44
N GLY A 250 -11.27 9.63 -1.21
CA GLY A 250 -11.83 9.20 0.07
C GLY A 250 -10.86 9.36 1.23
N TYR A 251 -9.65 8.79 1.14
CA TYR A 251 -8.69 8.88 2.24
C TYR A 251 -8.24 10.33 2.48
N LYS A 252 -8.06 11.14 1.43
CA LYS A 252 -7.66 12.55 1.57
C LYS A 252 -8.74 13.39 2.23
N LEU A 253 -10.01 13.17 1.89
CA LEU A 253 -11.13 13.88 2.53
C LEU A 253 -11.18 13.54 4.02
N VAL A 254 -11.09 12.27 4.39
CA VAL A 254 -11.10 11.84 5.79
C VAL A 254 -9.88 12.42 6.53
N GLN A 255 -8.69 12.35 5.95
CA GLN A 255 -7.48 12.90 6.53
C GLN A 255 -7.61 14.41 6.79
N ARG A 256 -8.11 15.17 5.81
CA ARG A 256 -8.15 16.65 5.91
C ARG A 256 -9.32 17.18 6.71
N LEU A 257 -10.49 16.58 6.56
CA LEU A 257 -11.73 17.10 7.20
C LEU A 257 -11.90 16.57 8.62
N ALA A 258 -11.53 15.31 8.88
CA ALA A 258 -11.65 14.69 10.20
C ALA A 258 -10.35 14.70 11.01
N GLY A 259 -9.24 15.20 10.45
CA GLY A 259 -7.95 15.25 11.14
C GLY A 259 -7.34 13.86 11.41
N VAL A 260 -7.79 12.84 10.70
CA VAL A 260 -7.31 11.46 10.84
C VAL A 260 -5.90 11.34 10.31
N GLU A 261 -5.03 10.63 11.02
CA GLU A 261 -3.69 10.33 10.54
C GLU A 261 -3.76 9.21 9.49
N ALA A 262 -3.32 9.52 8.25
CA ALA A 262 -3.25 8.55 7.16
C ALA A 262 -1.82 8.05 7.04
N ILE A 263 -1.57 6.81 7.48
CA ILE A 263 -0.26 6.17 7.49
C ILE A 263 -0.15 5.27 6.26
N GLY A 264 0.81 5.56 5.39
CA GLY A 264 0.97 4.83 4.13
C GLY A 264 1.44 5.74 2.99
N PRO A 265 1.30 5.31 1.70
CA PRO A 265 0.71 4.01 1.34
C PRO A 265 1.65 2.84 1.66
N PHE A 266 1.09 1.76 2.20
CA PHE A 266 1.77 0.47 2.27
C PHE A 266 1.57 -0.25 0.94
N CYS A 267 2.66 -0.60 0.25
CA CYS A 267 2.59 -1.41 -0.96
C CYS A 267 2.38 -2.88 -0.59
N GLN A 268 1.45 -3.53 -1.29
CA GLN A 268 1.01 -4.90 -1.01
C GLN A 268 1.30 -5.80 -2.21
N GLY A 269 1.59 -7.06 -1.95
CA GLY A 269 1.78 -8.06 -3.00
C GLY A 269 3.19 -8.16 -3.57
N PHE A 270 4.15 -7.38 -3.10
CA PHE A 270 5.56 -7.55 -3.45
C PHE A 270 6.20 -8.72 -2.71
N ASN A 271 7.24 -9.31 -3.32
CA ASN A 271 8.01 -10.42 -2.73
C ASN A 271 8.93 -9.99 -1.57
N LYS A 272 9.15 -8.69 -1.40
CA LYS A 272 9.86 -8.05 -0.27
C LYS A 272 9.26 -6.66 -0.01
N PRO A 273 9.34 -6.15 1.23
CA PRO A 273 8.88 -4.81 1.59
C PRO A 273 9.57 -3.68 0.85
#